data_8c977ea00f5d32b8fa5907bec0b93fae
#
_entry.id   8c977ea00f5d32b8fa5907bec0b93fae
#
_cell.length_a   1.000
_cell.length_b   1.000
_cell.length_c   1.000
_cell.angle_alpha   90.00
_cell.angle_beta   90.00
_cell.angle_gamma   90.00
#
_symmetry.space_group_name_H-M   'P 1'
#
loop_
_entity.id
_entity.type
_entity.pdbx_description
1 polymer ?
#
loop_
_entity_poly.entity_id
_entity_poly.type
_entity_poly.pdbx_seq_one_letter_code
_entity_poly.pdbx_strand_id
1 'polypeptide(L)'
;MLDRLQYVKQRFDEISDLIIQPDVIADQKRYVQLNKEYKDLKALVEKREEYINLVGNIEEANEIIADGSDAEMVDMAKMQLEEAKSRLPELEEEIKFMLIPKDAEDAKNVMVEIRAGTGGDEASIFAGDLFRMYTKYCETKGWKTSVVDLNEGTSGGFKEVIFEVSGEDVYGSLKYEAGVHRVQRVPQTETQGRVHTSAATVMVLPEAEEFDVQIDMNDVRVDFFCSSGPGGQSVNTTKSAVRLTHIPTGLVAQCQDQKSQHKNKDKALTVLRSRLYEMELAKKQAEDATKRSSQVSSGDRSAKIRTYNYPQGRITDHRIGMDIFDMDGVMSGKIQKFIDELQLVANTEKLKESDVF
;
A
#
# COMPACT_ATOMS: atom_id res chain seq x y z
N MET A 1 -6.94 21.13 -17.76
CA MET A 1 -5.63 20.45 -17.58
C MET A 1 -4.53 21.44 -17.22
N LEU A 2 -4.29 22.50 -17.97
CA LEU A 2 -3.22 23.48 -17.72
C LEU A 2 -3.23 24.07 -16.31
N ASP A 3 -4.40 24.41 -15.74
CA ASP A 3 -4.48 24.96 -14.38
C ASP A 3 -3.98 23.97 -13.31
N ARG A 4 -4.33 22.68 -13.44
CA ARG A 4 -3.82 21.65 -12.55
C ARG A 4 -2.30 21.46 -12.68
N LEU A 5 -1.78 21.49 -13.91
CA LEU A 5 -0.34 21.41 -14.17
C LEU A 5 0.41 22.65 -13.68
N GLN A 6 -0.23 23.82 -13.65
CA GLN A 6 0.33 25.02 -13.07
C GLN A 6 0.49 24.91 -11.54
N TYR A 7 -0.51 24.35 -10.86
CA TYR A 7 -0.43 24.07 -9.43
C TYR A 7 0.69 23.09 -9.10
N VAL A 8 0.84 22.03 -9.92
CA VAL A 8 1.93 21.05 -9.78
C VAL A 8 3.30 21.74 -9.90
N LYS A 9 3.47 22.65 -10.87
CA LYS A 9 4.72 23.41 -11.04
C LYS A 9 5.01 24.28 -9.83
N GLN A 10 4.00 25.00 -9.31
CA GLN A 10 4.16 25.81 -8.10
C GLN A 10 4.59 24.95 -6.91
N ARG A 11 3.94 23.81 -6.72
CA ARG A 11 4.29 22.87 -5.64
C ARG A 11 5.69 22.31 -5.78
N PHE A 12 6.12 22.00 -7.00
CA PHE A 12 7.48 21.55 -7.29
C PHE A 12 8.52 22.61 -6.93
N ASP A 13 8.28 23.87 -7.29
CA ASP A 13 9.18 25.00 -6.97
C ASP A 13 9.25 25.21 -5.43
N GLU A 14 8.11 25.17 -4.73
CA GLU A 14 8.06 25.24 -3.27
C GLU A 14 8.91 24.14 -2.62
N ILE A 15 8.77 22.90 -3.08
CA ILE A 15 9.53 21.76 -2.52
C ILE A 15 11.01 21.89 -2.83
N SER A 16 11.37 22.36 -4.02
CA SER A 16 12.76 22.62 -4.40
C SER A 16 13.41 23.61 -3.44
N ASP A 17 12.68 24.66 -3.04
CA ASP A 17 13.15 25.66 -2.08
C ASP A 17 13.20 25.13 -0.63
N LEU A 18 12.26 24.23 -0.28
CA LEU A 18 12.22 23.64 1.07
C LEU A 18 13.34 22.62 1.31
N ILE A 19 13.69 21.80 0.32
CA ILE A 19 14.71 20.75 0.45
C ILE A 19 16.10 21.33 0.77
N ILE A 20 16.39 22.57 0.34
CA ILE A 20 17.67 23.23 0.57
C ILE A 20 17.76 23.87 1.97
N GLN A 21 16.66 23.97 2.70
CA GLN A 21 16.64 24.62 4.01
C GLN A 21 17.37 23.79 5.08
N PRO A 22 18.23 24.39 5.90
CA PRO A 22 18.98 23.67 6.93
C PRO A 22 18.10 22.92 7.94
N ASP A 23 16.94 23.48 8.27
CA ASP A 23 16.00 22.90 9.22
C ASP A 23 15.37 21.60 8.67
N VAL A 24 15.13 21.53 7.36
CA VAL A 24 14.62 20.35 6.69
C VAL A 24 15.70 19.28 6.57
N ILE A 25 16.93 19.66 6.28
CA ILE A 25 18.08 18.75 6.19
C ILE A 25 18.37 18.11 7.57
N ALA A 26 18.15 18.83 8.66
CA ALA A 26 18.31 18.31 10.01
C ALA A 26 17.25 17.26 10.41
N ASP A 27 16.05 17.33 9.81
CA ASP A 27 14.99 16.36 10.01
C ASP A 27 14.99 15.31 8.90
N GLN A 28 15.67 14.19 9.15
CA GLN A 28 15.85 13.12 8.17
C GLN A 28 14.53 12.54 7.66
N LYS A 29 13.49 12.42 8.48
CA LYS A 29 12.17 11.89 8.05
C LYS A 29 11.50 12.85 7.08
N ARG A 30 11.45 14.12 7.41
CA ARG A 30 10.87 15.17 6.57
C ARG A 30 11.66 15.34 5.27
N TYR A 31 12.98 15.27 5.33
CA TYR A 31 13.85 15.34 4.16
C TYR A 31 13.58 14.21 3.16
N VAL A 32 13.48 12.96 3.65
CA VAL A 32 13.18 11.79 2.79
C VAL A 32 11.81 11.92 2.14
N GLN A 33 10.81 12.37 2.90
CA GLN A 33 9.44 12.56 2.39
C GLN A 33 9.40 13.62 1.28
N LEU A 34 10.03 14.78 1.50
CA LEU A 34 10.09 15.85 0.50
C LEU A 34 10.88 15.45 -0.75
N ASN A 35 11.97 14.69 -0.60
CA ASN A 35 12.71 14.18 -1.75
C ASN A 35 11.90 13.19 -2.59
N LYS A 36 11.06 12.38 -1.95
CA LYS A 36 10.15 11.47 -2.66
C LYS A 36 9.10 12.26 -3.45
N GLU A 37 8.46 13.24 -2.81
CA GLU A 37 7.49 14.14 -3.45
C GLU A 37 8.15 14.92 -4.60
N TYR A 38 9.38 15.41 -4.42
CA TYR A 38 10.16 16.08 -5.47
C TYR A 38 10.39 15.19 -6.69
N LYS A 39 10.79 13.94 -6.48
CA LYS A 39 11.04 12.97 -7.56
C LYS A 39 9.77 12.68 -8.36
N ASP A 40 8.63 12.51 -7.67
CA ASP A 40 7.34 12.27 -8.31
C ASP A 40 6.86 13.48 -9.13
N LEU A 41 6.96 14.68 -8.56
CA LEU A 41 6.57 15.92 -9.25
C LEU A 41 7.50 16.27 -10.41
N LYS A 42 8.79 15.94 -10.33
CA LYS A 42 9.75 16.21 -11.40
C LYS A 42 9.34 15.57 -12.72
N ALA A 43 8.97 14.30 -12.69
CA ALA A 43 8.52 13.59 -13.88
C ALA A 43 7.26 14.24 -14.49
N LEU A 44 6.36 14.74 -13.65
CA LEU A 44 5.14 15.40 -14.08
C LEU A 44 5.42 16.80 -14.67
N VAL A 45 6.40 17.54 -14.12
CA VAL A 45 6.84 18.83 -14.65
C VAL A 45 7.51 18.67 -16.02
N GLU A 46 8.32 17.62 -16.22
CA GLU A 46 8.92 17.31 -17.53
C GLU A 46 7.82 17.04 -18.58
N LYS A 47 6.78 16.28 -18.23
CA LYS A 47 5.64 16.04 -19.12
C LYS A 47 4.80 17.29 -19.38
N ARG A 48 4.68 18.18 -18.39
CA ARG A 48 4.05 19.48 -18.56
C ARG A 48 4.81 20.34 -19.60
N GLU A 49 6.12 20.36 -19.56
CA GLU A 49 6.92 21.10 -20.54
C GLU A 49 6.75 20.52 -21.95
N GLU A 50 6.74 19.19 -22.10
CA GLU A 50 6.42 18.51 -23.36
C GLU A 50 5.02 18.93 -23.87
N TYR A 51 4.03 18.97 -22.99
CA TYR A 51 2.65 19.37 -23.33
C TYR A 51 2.57 20.81 -23.80
N ILE A 52 3.21 21.75 -23.10
CA ILE A 52 3.20 23.18 -23.47
C ILE A 52 3.89 23.40 -24.81
N ASN A 53 5.02 22.74 -25.05
CA ASN A 53 5.74 22.82 -26.33
C ASN A 53 4.89 22.27 -27.48
N LEU A 54 4.19 21.13 -27.26
CA LEU A 54 3.29 20.55 -28.27
C LEU A 54 2.13 21.47 -28.60
N VAL A 55 1.49 22.10 -27.60
CA VAL A 55 0.40 23.06 -27.81
C VAL A 55 0.92 24.30 -28.53
N GLY A 56 2.09 24.82 -28.14
CA GLY A 56 2.71 25.96 -28.82
C GLY A 56 3.03 25.64 -30.30
N ASN A 57 3.60 24.46 -30.57
CA ASN A 57 3.86 24.03 -31.96
C ASN A 57 2.57 23.93 -32.80
N ILE A 58 1.47 23.48 -32.18
CA ILE A 58 0.16 23.44 -32.87
C ILE A 58 -0.34 24.85 -33.19
N GLU A 59 -0.18 25.81 -32.28
CA GLU A 59 -0.57 27.19 -32.47
C GLU A 59 0.27 27.85 -33.58
N GLU A 60 1.61 27.72 -33.51
CA GLU A 60 2.55 28.24 -34.52
C GLU A 60 2.28 27.63 -35.91
N ALA A 61 2.07 26.29 -35.97
CA ALA A 61 1.76 25.63 -37.24
C ALA A 61 0.45 26.15 -37.87
N ASN A 62 -0.58 26.39 -37.03
CA ASN A 62 -1.83 26.96 -37.50
C ASN A 62 -1.67 28.41 -38.00
N GLU A 63 -0.83 29.24 -37.38
CA GLU A 63 -0.55 30.59 -37.81
C GLU A 63 0.19 30.58 -39.17
N ILE A 64 1.19 29.72 -39.36
CA ILE A 64 1.94 29.58 -40.64
C ILE A 64 1.01 29.11 -41.77
N ILE A 65 0.10 28.17 -41.48
CA ILE A 65 -0.90 27.70 -42.45
C ILE A 65 -1.88 28.81 -42.81
N ALA A 66 -2.27 29.66 -41.84
CA ALA A 66 -3.21 30.75 -42.05
C ALA A 66 -2.58 31.91 -42.85
N ASP A 67 -1.28 32.19 -42.65
CA ASP A 67 -0.54 33.23 -43.36
C ASP A 67 -0.32 32.86 -44.85
N GLY A 68 -0.05 31.56 -45.13
CA GLY A 68 0.01 31.02 -46.50
C GLY A 68 1.03 31.65 -47.43
N SER A 69 2.02 32.41 -46.93
CA SER A 69 2.98 33.20 -47.72
C SER A 69 4.00 32.32 -48.47
N ASP A 70 4.31 31.14 -47.95
CA ASP A 70 5.30 30.20 -48.54
C ASP A 70 4.72 28.77 -48.54
N ALA A 71 4.61 28.21 -49.76
CA ALA A 71 4.02 26.89 -49.95
C ALA A 71 4.83 25.75 -49.28
N GLU A 72 6.19 25.85 -49.28
CA GLU A 72 7.06 24.86 -48.62
C GLU A 72 6.91 24.90 -47.10
N MET A 73 6.84 26.09 -46.51
CA MET A 73 6.61 26.28 -45.09
C MET A 73 5.23 25.78 -44.66
N VAL A 74 4.21 26.00 -45.46
CA VAL A 74 2.83 25.50 -45.20
C VAL A 74 2.77 23.98 -45.25
N ASP A 75 3.47 23.32 -46.13
CA ASP A 75 3.47 21.86 -46.18
C ASP A 75 4.27 21.26 -45.03
N MET A 76 5.38 21.87 -44.61
CA MET A 76 6.10 21.45 -43.38
C MET A 76 5.23 21.67 -42.13
N ALA A 77 4.56 22.80 -42.02
CA ALA A 77 3.67 23.09 -40.90
C ALA A 77 2.50 22.11 -40.82
N LYS A 78 1.93 21.63 -41.94
CA LYS A 78 0.90 20.61 -41.97
C LYS A 78 1.41 19.27 -41.43
N MET A 79 2.62 18.84 -41.82
CA MET A 79 3.21 17.59 -41.30
C MET A 79 3.47 17.67 -39.80
N GLN A 80 4.02 18.76 -39.30
CA GLN A 80 4.22 18.99 -37.86
C GLN A 80 2.90 19.02 -37.09
N LEU A 81 1.88 19.64 -37.68
CA LEU A 81 0.54 19.70 -37.08
C LEU A 81 -0.10 18.31 -36.93
N GLU A 82 0.08 17.46 -37.95
CA GLU A 82 -0.46 16.09 -37.93
C GLU A 82 0.27 15.22 -36.90
N GLU A 83 1.59 15.33 -36.81
CA GLU A 83 2.39 14.65 -35.80
C GLU A 83 2.02 15.12 -34.37
N ALA A 84 1.97 16.44 -34.15
CA ALA A 84 1.62 17.00 -32.86
C ALA A 84 0.19 16.63 -32.43
N LYS A 85 -0.78 16.62 -33.37
CA LYS A 85 -2.17 16.21 -33.11
C LYS A 85 -2.30 14.72 -32.79
N SER A 86 -1.44 13.87 -33.32
CA SER A 86 -1.44 12.44 -33.00
C SER A 86 -0.83 12.18 -31.61
N ARG A 87 0.21 12.93 -31.23
CA ARG A 87 0.91 12.77 -29.94
C ARG A 87 0.16 13.39 -28.76
N LEU A 88 -0.59 14.47 -28.99
CA LEU A 88 -1.27 15.23 -27.93
C LEU A 88 -2.23 14.38 -27.08
N PRO A 89 -3.15 13.56 -27.65
CA PRO A 89 -4.06 12.75 -26.85
C PRO A 89 -3.34 11.68 -26.02
N GLU A 90 -2.26 11.07 -26.56
CA GLU A 90 -1.46 10.12 -25.80
C GLU A 90 -0.79 10.78 -24.60
N LEU A 91 -0.22 11.97 -24.78
CA LEU A 91 0.42 12.74 -23.71
C LEU A 91 -0.61 13.20 -22.66
N GLU A 92 -1.81 13.57 -23.09
CA GLU A 92 -2.90 13.90 -22.16
C GLU A 92 -3.32 12.71 -21.29
N GLU A 93 -3.35 11.52 -21.84
CA GLU A 93 -3.62 10.30 -21.07
C GLU A 93 -2.47 10.00 -20.11
N GLU A 94 -1.20 10.05 -20.57
CA GLU A 94 -0.03 9.89 -19.71
C GLU A 94 -0.08 10.86 -18.51
N ILE A 95 -0.35 12.13 -18.76
CA ILE A 95 -0.45 13.16 -17.71
C ILE A 95 -1.63 12.87 -16.75
N LYS A 96 -2.79 12.49 -17.27
CA LYS A 96 -3.94 12.10 -16.42
C LYS A 96 -3.58 10.95 -15.47
N PHE A 97 -2.89 9.93 -15.96
CA PHE A 97 -2.42 8.83 -15.12
C PHE A 97 -1.42 9.28 -14.05
N MET A 98 -0.51 10.18 -14.39
CA MET A 98 0.48 10.70 -13.46
C MET A 98 -0.12 11.65 -12.40
N LEU A 99 -1.25 12.30 -12.71
CA LEU A 99 -1.99 13.18 -11.78
C LEU A 99 -2.82 12.41 -10.75
N ILE A 100 -2.98 11.09 -10.88
CA ILE A 100 -3.67 10.27 -9.89
C ILE A 100 -2.83 10.29 -8.59
N PRO A 101 -3.40 10.72 -7.46
CA PRO A 101 -2.65 10.73 -6.21
C PRO A 101 -2.26 9.30 -5.86
N LYS A 102 -0.95 9.07 -5.70
CA LYS A 102 -0.44 7.81 -5.17
C LYS A 102 -0.92 7.66 -3.73
N ASP A 103 -1.36 6.47 -3.39
CA ASP A 103 -1.71 6.14 -2.01
C ASP A 103 -0.45 6.20 -1.14
N ALA A 104 -0.52 6.89 0.00
CA ALA A 104 0.61 6.98 0.93
C ALA A 104 1.04 5.58 1.44
N GLU A 105 0.12 4.62 1.45
CA GLU A 105 0.41 3.24 1.82
C GLU A 105 1.24 2.51 0.75
N ASP A 106 1.18 2.89 -0.53
CA ASP A 106 1.85 2.20 -1.64
C ASP A 106 3.37 2.11 -1.47
N ALA A 107 3.95 3.07 -0.76
CA ALA A 107 5.38 3.12 -0.48
C ALA A 107 5.84 2.24 0.69
N LYS A 108 4.91 1.66 1.45
CA LYS A 108 5.24 0.86 2.63
C LYS A 108 5.78 -0.50 2.26
N ASN A 109 6.59 -1.08 3.16
CA ASN A 109 6.90 -2.49 3.14
C ASN A 109 5.63 -3.31 3.33
N VAL A 110 5.68 -4.59 3.02
CA VAL A 110 4.52 -5.45 3.15
C VAL A 110 4.82 -6.70 3.94
N MET A 111 3.79 -7.17 4.64
CA MET A 111 3.69 -8.51 5.18
C MET A 111 2.83 -9.34 4.22
N VAL A 112 3.40 -10.36 3.62
CA VAL A 112 2.69 -11.29 2.75
C VAL A 112 2.45 -12.59 3.50
N GLU A 113 1.20 -13.01 3.53
CA GLU A 113 0.78 -14.25 4.17
C GLU A 113 0.15 -15.16 3.11
N ILE A 114 0.69 -16.37 2.96
CA ILE A 114 0.18 -17.39 2.04
C ILE A 114 -0.31 -18.56 2.87
N ARG A 115 -1.59 -18.91 2.74
CA ARG A 115 -2.20 -20.06 3.42
C ARG A 115 -2.72 -21.08 2.42
N ALA A 116 -2.49 -22.34 2.72
CA ALA A 116 -3.16 -23.42 2.02
C ALA A 116 -4.67 -23.37 2.29
N GLY A 117 -5.46 -23.34 1.21
CA GLY A 117 -6.91 -23.36 1.26
C GLY A 117 -7.48 -24.76 1.04
N THR A 118 -8.56 -24.85 0.27
CA THR A 118 -9.21 -26.13 -0.05
C THR A 118 -8.35 -26.97 -0.98
N GLY A 119 -7.98 -28.21 -0.59
CA GLY A 119 -7.21 -29.12 -1.46
C GLY A 119 -6.24 -30.04 -0.70
N GLY A 120 -6.20 -29.96 0.63
CA GLY A 120 -5.34 -30.82 1.46
C GLY A 120 -3.85 -30.59 1.16
N ASP A 121 -3.08 -31.68 1.03
CA ASP A 121 -1.62 -31.63 0.82
C ASP A 121 -1.24 -30.87 -0.46
N GLU A 122 -2.03 -30.99 -1.53
CA GLU A 122 -1.80 -30.28 -2.77
C GLU A 122 -1.90 -28.74 -2.61
N ALA A 123 -2.81 -28.27 -1.77
CA ALA A 123 -2.91 -26.86 -1.46
C ALA A 123 -1.67 -26.34 -0.72
N SER A 124 -1.07 -27.17 0.15
CA SER A 124 0.18 -26.84 0.85
C SER A 124 1.37 -26.79 -0.10
N ILE A 125 1.46 -27.72 -1.05
CA ILE A 125 2.51 -27.72 -2.09
C ILE A 125 2.36 -26.50 -2.97
N PHE A 126 1.12 -26.15 -3.36
CA PHE A 126 0.86 -24.96 -4.17
C PHE A 126 1.17 -23.65 -3.43
N ALA A 127 0.91 -23.58 -2.14
CA ALA A 127 1.33 -22.44 -1.32
C ALA A 127 2.86 -22.27 -1.33
N GLY A 128 3.62 -23.38 -1.30
CA GLY A 128 5.07 -23.36 -1.48
C GLY A 128 5.52 -22.89 -2.86
N ASP A 129 4.80 -23.27 -3.91
CA ASP A 129 5.08 -22.81 -5.28
C ASP A 129 4.82 -21.30 -5.41
N LEU A 130 3.73 -20.78 -4.84
CA LEU A 130 3.43 -19.34 -4.80
C LEU A 130 4.50 -18.57 -4.01
N PHE A 131 4.90 -19.06 -2.85
CA PHE A 131 5.98 -18.46 -2.07
C PHE A 131 7.26 -18.33 -2.90
N ARG A 132 7.65 -19.40 -3.61
CA ARG A 132 8.82 -19.40 -4.50
C ARG A 132 8.66 -18.39 -5.64
N MET A 133 7.48 -18.33 -6.25
CA MET A 133 7.15 -17.37 -7.32
C MET A 133 7.33 -15.92 -6.84
N TYR A 134 6.75 -15.57 -5.69
CA TYR A 134 6.87 -14.22 -5.15
C TYR A 134 8.29 -13.88 -4.70
N THR A 135 9.01 -14.81 -4.08
CA THR A 135 10.42 -14.60 -3.70
C THR A 135 11.27 -14.28 -4.94
N LYS A 136 11.12 -15.03 -6.01
CA LYS A 136 11.83 -14.78 -7.28
C LYS A 136 11.42 -13.44 -7.91
N TYR A 137 10.16 -13.08 -7.85
CA TYR A 137 9.70 -11.76 -8.31
C TYR A 137 10.36 -10.63 -7.51
N CYS A 138 10.40 -10.74 -6.18
CA CYS A 138 11.06 -9.79 -5.30
C CYS A 138 12.57 -9.67 -5.63
N GLU A 139 13.24 -10.79 -5.88
CA GLU A 139 14.65 -10.80 -6.31
C GLU A 139 14.85 -10.02 -7.62
N THR A 140 13.98 -10.19 -8.61
CA THR A 140 14.07 -9.44 -9.88
C THR A 140 13.86 -7.94 -9.73
N LYS A 141 13.11 -7.53 -8.71
CA LYS A 141 12.88 -6.13 -8.34
C LYS A 141 13.96 -5.56 -7.42
N GLY A 142 14.87 -6.39 -6.92
CA GLY A 142 15.88 -5.99 -5.95
C GLY A 142 15.33 -5.74 -4.55
N TRP A 143 14.13 -6.27 -4.26
CA TRP A 143 13.52 -6.20 -2.94
C TRP A 143 14.08 -7.29 -2.02
N LYS A 144 14.16 -6.97 -0.73
CA LYS A 144 14.60 -7.94 0.28
C LYS A 144 13.39 -8.68 0.83
N THR A 145 13.54 -10.00 1.00
CA THR A 145 12.52 -10.86 1.61
C THR A 145 13.06 -11.48 2.89
N SER A 146 12.25 -11.49 3.95
CA SER A 146 12.57 -12.09 5.24
C SER A 146 11.39 -12.94 5.71
N VAL A 147 11.63 -14.22 5.99
CA VAL A 147 10.59 -15.12 6.51
C VAL A 147 10.38 -14.82 7.99
N VAL A 148 9.14 -14.54 8.38
CA VAL A 148 8.74 -14.21 9.75
C VAL A 148 8.21 -15.45 10.48
N ASP A 149 7.33 -16.21 9.81
CA ASP A 149 6.76 -17.45 10.35
C ASP A 149 6.53 -18.48 9.26
N LEU A 150 6.65 -19.76 9.62
CA LEU A 150 6.60 -20.85 8.66
C LEU A 150 5.98 -22.10 9.32
N ASN A 151 4.87 -22.56 8.72
CA ASN A 151 4.21 -23.79 9.13
C ASN A 151 4.23 -24.78 7.96
N GLU A 152 5.03 -25.82 8.09
CA GLU A 152 5.21 -26.81 7.02
C GLU A 152 4.00 -27.74 6.84
N GLY A 153 3.77 -28.14 5.60
CA GLY A 153 2.78 -29.16 5.25
C GLY A 153 3.31 -30.58 5.50
N THR A 154 2.40 -31.51 5.71
CA THR A 154 2.74 -32.95 5.96
C THR A 154 3.40 -33.63 4.77
N SER A 155 3.07 -33.24 3.54
CA SER A 155 3.56 -33.81 2.28
C SER A 155 4.47 -32.85 1.52
N GLY A 156 5.09 -31.89 2.22
CA GLY A 156 5.88 -30.80 1.65
C GLY A 156 5.04 -29.54 1.41
N GLY A 157 5.73 -28.43 1.04
CA GLY A 157 5.12 -27.12 0.95
C GLY A 157 4.74 -26.53 2.31
N PHE A 158 3.83 -25.57 2.35
CA PHE A 158 3.49 -24.82 3.56
C PHE A 158 1.98 -24.80 3.78
N LYS A 159 1.56 -25.10 5.02
CA LYS A 159 0.19 -24.79 5.46
C LYS A 159 -0.01 -23.30 5.56
N GLU A 160 1.03 -22.61 6.04
CA GLU A 160 1.07 -21.17 6.17
C GLU A 160 2.53 -20.70 6.08
N VAL A 161 2.77 -19.64 5.36
CA VAL A 161 4.04 -18.93 5.35
C VAL A 161 3.79 -17.44 5.41
N ILE A 162 4.47 -16.76 6.32
CA ILE A 162 4.42 -15.31 6.50
C ILE A 162 5.83 -14.78 6.26
N PHE A 163 5.94 -13.84 5.33
CA PHE A 163 7.21 -13.19 5.03
C PHE A 163 7.03 -11.69 4.79
N GLU A 164 8.02 -10.96 5.20
CA GLU A 164 8.16 -9.54 4.98
C GLU A 164 8.86 -9.28 3.65
N VAL A 165 8.39 -8.26 2.92
CA VAL A 165 9.07 -7.74 1.73
C VAL A 165 9.35 -6.26 1.93
N SER A 166 10.61 -5.88 1.84
CA SER A 166 11.07 -4.51 2.02
C SER A 166 11.76 -3.97 0.76
N GLY A 167 11.39 -2.76 0.37
CA GLY A 167 11.91 -2.09 -0.83
C GLY A 167 11.11 -0.85 -1.20
N GLU A 168 11.31 -0.35 -2.41
CA GLU A 168 10.60 0.83 -2.92
C GLU A 168 9.27 0.42 -3.56
N ASP A 169 8.16 1.07 -3.16
CA ASP A 169 6.79 0.90 -3.69
C ASP A 169 6.29 -0.56 -3.71
N VAL A 170 6.62 -1.31 -2.66
CA VAL A 170 6.31 -2.74 -2.56
C VAL A 170 4.81 -2.98 -2.43
N TYR A 171 4.13 -2.26 -1.49
CA TYR A 171 2.69 -2.42 -1.29
C TYR A 171 1.90 -2.03 -2.54
N GLY A 172 2.26 -0.93 -3.22
CA GLY A 172 1.63 -0.49 -4.45
C GLY A 172 1.64 -1.53 -5.57
N SER A 173 2.68 -2.39 -5.59
CA SER A 173 2.78 -3.48 -6.57
C SER A 173 2.08 -4.76 -6.10
N LEU A 174 2.30 -5.20 -4.86
CA LEU A 174 1.83 -6.50 -4.38
C LEU A 174 0.38 -6.50 -3.90
N LYS A 175 -0.23 -5.36 -3.56
CA LYS A 175 -1.64 -5.28 -3.12
C LYS A 175 -2.63 -5.93 -4.10
N TYR A 176 -2.31 -5.97 -5.39
CA TYR A 176 -3.13 -6.60 -6.42
C TYR A 176 -3.02 -8.13 -6.44
N GLU A 177 -2.07 -8.71 -5.73
CA GLU A 177 -1.92 -10.16 -5.61
C GLU A 177 -2.76 -10.77 -4.47
N ALA A 178 -3.39 -9.93 -3.65
CA ALA A 178 -4.24 -10.38 -2.55
C ALA A 178 -5.52 -11.04 -3.06
N GLY A 179 -5.79 -12.26 -2.59
CA GLY A 179 -7.00 -13.02 -2.92
C GLY A 179 -6.78 -14.53 -2.98
N VAL A 180 -7.73 -15.23 -3.63
CA VAL A 180 -7.70 -16.69 -3.76
C VAL A 180 -7.08 -17.09 -5.08
N HIS A 181 -5.98 -17.82 -5.04
CA HIS A 181 -5.29 -18.41 -6.18
C HIS A 181 -5.71 -19.87 -6.33
N ARG A 182 -6.15 -20.26 -7.52
CA ARG A 182 -6.62 -21.60 -7.82
C ARG A 182 -5.65 -22.32 -8.75
N VAL A 183 -5.26 -23.54 -8.40
CA VAL A 183 -4.44 -24.41 -9.24
C VAL A 183 -5.26 -25.60 -9.78
N GLN A 184 -5.01 -25.95 -11.02
CA GLN A 184 -5.54 -27.14 -11.69
C GLN A 184 -4.36 -27.94 -12.25
N ARG A 185 -4.00 -29.04 -11.59
CA ARG A 185 -2.93 -29.96 -12.03
C ARG A 185 -3.18 -31.35 -11.47
N VAL A 186 -2.45 -32.34 -11.99
CA VAL A 186 -2.35 -33.65 -11.36
C VAL A 186 -1.39 -33.52 -10.18
N PRO A 187 -1.84 -33.70 -8.92
CA PRO A 187 -0.97 -33.61 -7.76
C PRO A 187 0.15 -34.66 -7.78
N GLN A 188 1.27 -34.34 -7.18
CA GLN A 188 2.34 -35.35 -6.97
C GLN A 188 1.89 -36.51 -6.05
N THR A 189 0.86 -36.29 -5.25
CA THR A 189 0.24 -37.29 -4.35
C THR A 189 -0.85 -38.13 -5.01
N GLU A 190 -1.22 -37.84 -6.27
CA GLU A 190 -2.28 -38.55 -7.00
C GLU A 190 -1.72 -39.72 -7.81
N THR A 191 -2.18 -40.90 -7.53
CA THR A 191 -1.72 -42.14 -8.19
C THR A 191 -2.49 -42.50 -9.46
N GLN A 192 -3.72 -41.97 -9.65
CA GLN A 192 -4.61 -42.31 -10.77
C GLN A 192 -4.55 -41.28 -11.90
N GLY A 193 -3.69 -40.26 -11.82
CA GLY A 193 -3.53 -39.23 -12.85
C GLY A 193 -4.70 -38.26 -13.00
N ARG A 194 -5.58 -38.15 -12.01
CA ARG A 194 -6.72 -37.22 -12.05
C ARG A 194 -6.30 -35.79 -11.80
N VAL A 195 -6.84 -34.85 -12.57
CA VAL A 195 -6.65 -33.42 -12.34
C VAL A 195 -7.41 -33.00 -11.10
N HIS A 196 -6.72 -32.46 -10.10
CA HIS A 196 -7.34 -31.87 -8.92
C HIS A 196 -7.40 -30.33 -9.06
N THR A 197 -8.35 -29.77 -8.34
CA THR A 197 -8.47 -28.32 -8.21
C THR A 197 -8.25 -27.95 -6.76
N SER A 198 -7.13 -27.28 -6.48
CA SER A 198 -6.77 -26.80 -5.15
C SER A 198 -6.70 -25.27 -5.13
N ALA A 199 -6.73 -24.70 -3.95
CA ALA A 199 -6.67 -23.26 -3.75
C ALA A 199 -5.67 -22.92 -2.63
N ALA A 200 -5.02 -21.78 -2.78
CA ALA A 200 -4.27 -21.10 -1.73
C ALA A 200 -4.69 -19.65 -1.66
N THR A 201 -4.64 -19.07 -0.47
CA THR A 201 -4.97 -17.67 -0.25
C THR A 201 -3.70 -16.86 -0.07
N VAL A 202 -3.63 -15.74 -0.74
CA VAL A 202 -2.55 -14.76 -0.60
C VAL A 202 -3.14 -13.51 0.03
N MET A 203 -2.50 -13.03 1.06
CA MET A 203 -2.86 -11.80 1.74
C MET A 203 -1.67 -10.87 1.75
N VAL A 204 -1.93 -9.59 1.47
CA VAL A 204 -0.92 -8.55 1.43
C VAL A 204 -1.37 -7.42 2.34
N LEU A 205 -0.63 -7.21 3.42
CA LEU A 205 -0.88 -6.15 4.38
C LEU A 205 0.30 -5.18 4.40
N PRO A 206 0.06 -3.87 4.46
CA PRO A 206 1.15 -2.92 4.65
C PRO A 206 1.78 -3.14 6.03
N GLU A 207 3.10 -2.96 6.12
CA GLU A 207 3.81 -3.01 7.38
C GLU A 207 3.22 -2.01 8.38
N ALA A 208 2.95 -2.50 9.58
CA ALA A 208 2.41 -1.68 10.64
C ALA A 208 3.53 -0.79 11.21
N GLU A 209 3.37 0.52 11.08
CA GLU A 209 4.23 1.45 11.82
C GLU A 209 4.02 1.30 13.32
N GLU A 210 5.12 1.28 14.07
CA GLU A 210 5.06 1.42 15.52
C GLU A 210 4.47 2.80 15.84
N PHE A 211 3.39 2.81 16.60
CA PHE A 211 2.81 4.06 17.08
C PHE A 211 3.19 4.29 18.54
N ASP A 212 3.76 5.46 18.78
CA ASP A 212 4.04 5.92 20.14
C ASP A 212 2.82 6.72 20.65
N VAL A 213 2.18 6.21 21.70
CA VAL A 213 1.02 6.90 22.30
C VAL A 213 1.52 8.09 23.10
N GLN A 214 1.46 9.26 22.49
CA GLN A 214 1.72 10.52 23.19
C GLN A 214 0.43 10.98 23.87
N ILE A 215 0.48 11.14 25.20
CA ILE A 215 -0.64 11.66 25.98
C ILE A 215 -0.45 13.17 26.14
N ASP A 216 -1.36 13.96 25.59
CA ASP A 216 -1.45 15.37 25.91
C ASP A 216 -2.04 15.52 27.33
N MET A 217 -1.29 16.19 28.20
CA MET A 217 -1.73 16.44 29.59
C MET A 217 -2.96 17.37 29.68
N ASN A 218 -3.25 18.13 28.63
CA ASN A 218 -4.47 18.95 28.54
C ASN A 218 -5.73 18.11 28.39
N ASP A 219 -5.60 16.91 27.80
CA ASP A 219 -6.69 15.96 27.61
C ASP A 219 -6.87 15.02 28.80
N VAL A 220 -6.07 15.19 29.86
CA VAL A 220 -6.14 14.33 31.06
C VAL A 220 -6.68 15.12 32.24
N ARG A 221 -7.87 14.73 32.71
CA ARG A 221 -8.41 15.22 33.99
C ARG A 221 -7.78 14.45 35.12
N VAL A 222 -7.24 15.18 36.11
CA VAL A 222 -6.58 14.63 37.30
C VAL A 222 -7.45 14.86 38.53
N ASP A 223 -7.90 13.79 39.15
CA ASP A 223 -8.68 13.82 40.40
C ASP A 223 -7.86 13.22 41.54
N PHE A 224 -7.83 13.92 42.69
CA PHE A 224 -7.18 13.46 43.91
C PHE A 224 -8.21 13.04 44.96
N PHE A 225 -8.02 11.88 45.54
CA PHE A 225 -8.93 11.35 46.56
C PHE A 225 -8.18 10.61 47.66
N CYS A 226 -8.87 10.32 48.76
CA CYS A 226 -8.26 9.58 49.86
C CYS A 226 -8.18 8.08 49.46
N SER A 227 -7.03 7.46 49.81
CA SER A 227 -6.86 6.03 49.52
C SER A 227 -7.83 5.18 50.36
N SER A 228 -8.34 4.10 49.76
CA SER A 228 -9.20 3.14 50.44
C SER A 228 -8.37 1.98 51.00
N GLY A 229 -8.64 1.59 52.24
CA GLY A 229 -7.96 0.45 52.88
C GLY A 229 -7.86 0.60 54.39
N PRO A 230 -7.45 -0.46 55.13
CA PRO A 230 -7.19 -0.38 56.55
C PRO A 230 -6.01 0.53 56.81
N GLY A 231 -6.21 1.63 57.55
CA GLY A 231 -5.14 2.61 57.83
C GLY A 231 -5.58 3.64 58.87
N GLY A 232 -4.59 4.32 59.43
CA GLY A 232 -4.76 5.39 60.41
C GLY A 232 -5.08 6.75 59.76
N GLN A 233 -4.89 7.84 60.50
CA GLN A 233 -5.21 9.21 60.06
C GLN A 233 -4.61 9.61 58.70
N SER A 234 -3.41 9.08 58.34
CA SER A 234 -2.75 9.39 57.03
C SER A 234 -3.55 8.86 55.82
N VAL A 235 -4.28 7.74 55.94
CA VAL A 235 -5.07 7.17 54.85
C VAL A 235 -6.37 7.94 54.67
N ASN A 236 -6.97 8.40 55.78
CA ASN A 236 -8.30 9.02 55.75
C ASN A 236 -8.27 10.54 55.51
N THR A 237 -7.12 11.21 55.77
CA THR A 237 -6.99 12.68 55.65
C THR A 237 -6.16 13.13 54.47
N THR A 238 -5.17 12.33 54.03
CA THR A 238 -4.25 12.72 52.95
C THR A 238 -4.80 12.20 51.62
N LYS A 239 -5.10 13.11 50.65
CA LYS A 239 -5.52 12.77 49.29
C LYS A 239 -4.31 12.29 48.47
N SER A 240 -3.79 11.12 48.78
CA SER A 240 -2.62 10.53 48.11
C SER A 240 -2.98 9.70 46.87
N ALA A 241 -4.22 9.21 46.77
CA ALA A 241 -4.70 8.46 45.63
C ALA A 241 -5.00 9.39 44.45
N VAL A 242 -4.66 8.94 43.25
CA VAL A 242 -4.79 9.70 42.01
C VAL A 242 -5.65 8.90 41.01
N ARG A 243 -6.60 9.57 40.38
CA ARG A 243 -7.37 9.08 39.24
C ARG A 243 -7.10 10.00 38.06
N LEU A 244 -6.75 9.40 36.96
CA LEU A 244 -6.56 10.07 35.67
C LEU A 244 -7.68 9.62 34.74
N THR A 245 -8.35 10.59 34.13
CA THR A 245 -9.39 10.32 33.11
C THR A 245 -8.95 10.99 31.81
N HIS A 246 -8.74 10.20 30.78
CA HIS A 246 -8.50 10.73 29.44
C HIS A 246 -9.83 11.16 28.82
N ILE A 247 -10.01 12.45 28.61
CA ILE A 247 -11.29 13.06 28.24
C ILE A 247 -11.81 12.54 26.89
N PRO A 248 -10.99 12.44 25.82
CA PRO A 248 -11.47 12.02 24.50
C PRO A 248 -11.94 10.56 24.44
N THR A 249 -11.27 9.66 25.18
CA THR A 249 -11.58 8.22 25.14
C THR A 249 -12.40 7.73 26.34
N GLY A 250 -12.50 8.55 27.39
CA GLY A 250 -13.18 8.15 28.63
C GLY A 250 -12.42 7.11 29.47
N LEU A 251 -11.20 6.73 29.09
CA LEU A 251 -10.40 5.76 29.81
C LEU A 251 -9.95 6.33 31.17
N VAL A 252 -10.06 5.49 32.21
CA VAL A 252 -9.72 5.88 33.58
C VAL A 252 -8.60 4.98 34.10
N ALA A 253 -7.56 5.59 34.66
CA ALA A 253 -6.52 4.90 35.41
C ALA A 253 -6.43 5.47 36.82
N GLN A 254 -6.32 4.61 37.83
CA GLN A 254 -6.17 5.04 39.23
C GLN A 254 -5.01 4.30 39.89
N CYS A 255 -4.33 5.01 40.78
CA CYS A 255 -3.25 4.45 41.59
C CYS A 255 -3.30 5.00 43.03
N GLN A 256 -3.15 4.10 43.98
CA GLN A 256 -3.13 4.43 45.42
C GLN A 256 -2.05 3.65 46.23
N ASP A 257 -1.08 3.07 45.50
CA ASP A 257 -0.13 2.11 46.08
C ASP A 257 0.91 2.75 46.98
N GLN A 258 1.19 4.04 46.74
CA GLN A 258 2.27 4.74 47.43
C GLN A 258 1.75 5.88 48.31
N LYS A 259 2.54 6.24 49.31
CA LYS A 259 2.24 7.40 50.21
C LYS A 259 2.39 8.75 49.48
N SER A 260 3.16 8.80 48.40
CA SER A 260 3.41 9.99 47.61
C SER A 260 2.42 10.16 46.48
N GLN A 261 1.68 11.26 46.45
CA GLN A 261 0.74 11.65 45.41
C GLN A 261 1.44 11.73 44.05
N HIS A 262 2.65 12.30 43.95
CA HIS A 262 3.41 12.42 42.71
C HIS A 262 3.75 11.05 42.12
N LYS A 263 4.24 10.12 42.97
CA LYS A 263 4.56 8.77 42.51
C LYS A 263 3.30 7.98 42.06
N ASN A 264 2.14 8.20 42.70
CA ASN A 264 0.89 7.63 42.29
C ASN A 264 0.41 8.24 40.94
N LYS A 265 0.63 9.55 40.74
CA LYS A 265 0.33 10.20 39.44
C LYS A 265 1.16 9.61 38.30
N ASP A 266 2.47 9.48 38.50
CA ASP A 266 3.37 8.92 37.48
C ASP A 266 3.00 7.46 37.13
N LYS A 267 2.71 6.68 38.17
CA LYS A 267 2.26 5.30 37.99
C LYS A 267 0.89 5.20 37.28
N ALA A 268 -0.05 6.07 37.63
CA ALA A 268 -1.35 6.15 36.96
C ALA A 268 -1.20 6.59 35.51
N LEU A 269 -0.27 7.50 35.16
CA LEU A 269 0.06 7.88 33.79
C LEU A 269 0.62 6.70 33.00
N THR A 270 1.50 5.91 33.59
CA THR A 270 2.03 4.71 32.94
C THR A 270 0.90 3.70 32.65
N VAL A 271 0.00 3.48 33.60
CA VAL A 271 -1.17 2.59 33.40
C VAL A 271 -2.11 3.16 32.33
N LEU A 272 -2.35 4.47 32.32
CA LEU A 272 -3.19 5.12 31.32
C LEU A 272 -2.59 4.98 29.92
N ARG A 273 -1.26 5.15 29.79
CA ARG A 273 -0.53 4.97 28.52
C ARG A 273 -0.65 3.54 28.00
N SER A 274 -0.49 2.53 28.88
CA SER A 274 -0.67 1.13 28.49
C SER A 274 -2.09 0.83 28.02
N ARG A 275 -3.11 1.36 28.70
CA ARG A 275 -4.51 1.16 28.28
C ARG A 275 -4.86 1.84 26.96
N LEU A 276 -4.33 3.04 26.72
CA LEU A 276 -4.47 3.72 25.44
C LEU A 276 -3.78 2.94 24.30
N TYR A 277 -2.57 2.45 24.57
CA TYR A 277 -1.85 1.61 23.63
C TYR A 277 -2.62 0.32 23.31
N GLU A 278 -3.15 -0.38 24.31
CA GLU A 278 -3.96 -1.58 24.11
C GLU A 278 -5.23 -1.30 23.29
N MET A 279 -5.88 -0.16 23.53
CA MET A 279 -7.08 0.26 22.79
C MET A 279 -6.76 0.55 21.32
N GLU A 280 -5.68 1.30 21.03
CA GLU A 280 -5.25 1.59 19.66
C GLU A 280 -4.79 0.32 18.94
N LEU A 281 -4.09 -0.56 19.64
CA LEU A 281 -3.68 -1.86 19.10
C LEU A 281 -4.90 -2.73 18.74
N ALA A 282 -5.89 -2.78 19.62
CA ALA A 282 -7.14 -3.53 19.38
C ALA A 282 -7.92 -2.96 18.19
N LYS A 283 -7.97 -1.62 18.04
CA LYS A 283 -8.59 -0.96 16.90
C LYS A 283 -7.88 -1.32 15.60
N LYS A 284 -6.55 -1.23 15.59
CA LYS A 284 -5.73 -1.59 14.42
C LYS A 284 -5.90 -3.07 14.03
N GLN A 285 -5.90 -3.97 15.03
CA GLN A 285 -6.17 -5.40 14.79
C GLN A 285 -7.56 -5.65 14.21
N ALA A 286 -8.58 -4.89 14.65
CA ALA A 286 -9.92 -4.98 14.09
C ALA A 286 -9.98 -4.47 12.63
N GLU A 287 -9.30 -3.39 12.32
CA GLU A 287 -9.16 -2.88 10.96
C GLU A 287 -8.45 -3.88 10.04
N ASP A 288 -7.34 -4.46 10.51
CA ASP A 288 -6.60 -5.50 9.78
C ASP A 288 -7.44 -6.77 9.60
N ALA A 289 -8.21 -7.18 10.60
CA ALA A 289 -9.14 -8.30 10.49
C ALA A 289 -10.23 -8.04 9.46
N THR A 290 -10.74 -6.82 9.37
CA THR A 290 -11.70 -6.40 8.35
C THR A 290 -11.07 -6.40 6.95
N LYS A 291 -9.88 -5.83 6.79
CA LYS A 291 -9.09 -5.90 5.55
C LYS A 291 -8.84 -7.36 5.14
N ARG A 292 -8.48 -8.23 6.09
CA ARG A 292 -8.33 -9.67 5.84
C ARG A 292 -9.60 -10.32 5.32
N SER A 293 -10.71 -10.08 5.98
CA SER A 293 -12.02 -10.65 5.58
C SER A 293 -12.45 -10.19 4.18
N SER A 294 -12.16 -8.93 3.81
CA SER A 294 -12.49 -8.40 2.49
C SER A 294 -11.62 -8.98 1.37
N GLN A 295 -10.33 -9.21 1.62
CA GLN A 295 -9.39 -9.72 0.62
C GLN A 295 -9.57 -11.21 0.34
N VAL A 296 -9.86 -12.03 1.36
CA VAL A 296 -9.79 -13.49 1.27
C VAL A 296 -11.17 -14.15 1.28
N SER A 297 -12.25 -13.43 1.58
CA SER A 297 -13.60 -13.98 1.64
C SER A 297 -13.64 -15.30 2.44
N SER A 298 -14.07 -16.41 1.83
CA SER A 298 -14.18 -17.72 2.48
C SER A 298 -12.99 -18.66 2.25
N GLY A 299 -11.98 -18.25 1.44
CA GLY A 299 -10.90 -19.17 0.99
C GLY A 299 -11.39 -20.29 0.06
N ASP A 300 -12.63 -20.21 -0.40
CA ASP A 300 -13.21 -21.19 -1.32
C ASP A 300 -12.66 -20.96 -2.73
N ARG A 301 -12.41 -22.05 -3.45
CA ARG A 301 -11.96 -22.06 -4.85
C ARG A 301 -12.94 -21.39 -5.82
N SER A 302 -14.16 -21.07 -5.42
CA SER A 302 -15.12 -20.29 -6.20
C SER A 302 -14.79 -18.79 -6.24
N ALA A 303 -14.22 -18.24 -5.17
CA ALA A 303 -13.85 -16.82 -5.05
C ALA A 303 -12.45 -16.49 -5.64
N LYS A 304 -12.05 -17.26 -6.67
CA LYS A 304 -10.73 -17.13 -7.29
C LYS A 304 -10.50 -15.79 -7.98
N ILE A 305 -9.34 -15.19 -7.75
CA ILE A 305 -8.83 -14.08 -8.55
C ILE A 305 -8.03 -14.57 -9.76
N ARG A 306 -7.21 -15.63 -9.57
CA ARG A 306 -6.34 -16.17 -10.63
C ARG A 306 -6.38 -17.68 -10.67
N THR A 307 -6.33 -18.26 -11.87
CA THR A 307 -6.29 -19.71 -12.09
C THR A 307 -5.03 -20.12 -12.83
N TYR A 308 -4.31 -21.05 -12.25
CA TYR A 308 -3.11 -21.70 -12.82
C TYR A 308 -3.50 -23.06 -13.38
N ASN A 309 -3.68 -23.15 -14.70
CA ASN A 309 -4.10 -24.37 -15.40
C ASN A 309 -2.89 -25.04 -16.06
N TYR A 310 -2.28 -25.98 -15.34
CA TYR A 310 -1.07 -26.69 -15.81
C TYR A 310 -1.30 -27.53 -17.06
N PRO A 311 -2.42 -28.33 -17.21
CA PRO A 311 -2.69 -29.06 -18.42
C PRO A 311 -2.76 -28.22 -19.70
N GLN A 312 -3.17 -26.95 -19.58
CA GLN A 312 -3.25 -26.02 -20.70
C GLN A 312 -2.05 -25.06 -20.78
N GLY A 313 -1.11 -25.11 -19.81
CA GLY A 313 -0.01 -24.13 -19.72
C GLY A 313 -0.46 -22.68 -19.59
N ARG A 314 -1.67 -22.46 -19.09
CA ARG A 314 -2.36 -21.15 -19.10
C ARG A 314 -2.61 -20.63 -17.68
N ILE A 315 -2.36 -19.34 -17.49
CA ILE A 315 -2.73 -18.62 -16.27
C ILE A 315 -3.74 -17.54 -16.65
N THR A 316 -4.88 -17.56 -15.99
CA THR A 316 -5.97 -16.61 -16.21
C THR A 316 -6.18 -15.73 -14.99
N ASP A 317 -6.08 -14.42 -15.12
CA ASP A 317 -6.57 -13.49 -14.11
C ASP A 317 -8.02 -13.12 -14.44
N HIS A 318 -8.93 -13.48 -13.54
CA HIS A 318 -10.36 -13.34 -13.75
C HIS A 318 -10.89 -11.92 -13.56
N ARG A 319 -10.12 -11.05 -12.91
CA ARG A 319 -10.51 -9.64 -12.67
C ARG A 319 -10.45 -8.81 -13.94
N ILE A 320 -9.46 -9.11 -14.79
CA ILE A 320 -9.18 -8.39 -16.04
C ILE A 320 -9.39 -9.26 -17.27
N GLY A 321 -9.74 -10.55 -17.12
CA GLY A 321 -9.91 -11.48 -18.22
C GLY A 321 -8.63 -11.77 -19.02
N MET A 322 -7.46 -11.57 -18.43
CA MET A 322 -6.16 -11.73 -19.08
C MET A 322 -5.65 -13.16 -18.98
N ASP A 323 -5.22 -13.71 -20.12
CA ASP A 323 -4.58 -15.04 -20.21
C ASP A 323 -3.08 -14.91 -20.56
N ILE A 324 -2.23 -15.63 -19.84
CA ILE A 324 -0.79 -15.78 -20.15
C ILE A 324 -0.49 -17.26 -20.35
N PHE A 325 0.17 -17.61 -21.46
CA PHE A 325 0.53 -18.98 -21.84
C PHE A 325 2.02 -19.28 -21.54
N ASP A 326 2.59 -18.71 -20.49
CA ASP A 326 3.95 -18.94 -20.00
C ASP A 326 3.91 -19.32 -18.52
N MET A 327 3.50 -20.55 -18.24
CA MET A 327 3.39 -21.08 -16.87
C MET A 327 4.73 -21.03 -16.15
N ASP A 328 5.79 -21.52 -16.79
CA ASP A 328 7.13 -21.62 -16.19
C ASP A 328 7.73 -20.23 -15.93
N GLY A 329 7.51 -19.29 -16.85
CA GLY A 329 7.94 -17.92 -16.68
C GLY A 329 7.26 -17.26 -15.49
N VAL A 330 5.95 -17.39 -15.37
CA VAL A 330 5.18 -16.80 -14.24
C VAL A 330 5.60 -17.46 -12.92
N MET A 331 5.70 -18.79 -12.86
CA MET A 331 6.16 -19.51 -11.65
C MET A 331 7.64 -19.20 -11.30
N SER A 332 8.39 -18.64 -12.26
CA SER A 332 9.74 -18.11 -12.05
C SER A 332 9.79 -16.63 -11.71
N GLY A 333 8.63 -16.01 -11.43
CA GLY A 333 8.53 -14.61 -10.98
C GLY A 333 8.16 -13.59 -12.05
N LYS A 334 7.84 -13.97 -13.30
CA LYS A 334 7.43 -13.02 -14.35
C LYS A 334 5.95 -12.62 -14.24
N ILE A 335 5.54 -12.06 -13.10
CA ILE A 335 4.16 -11.64 -12.84
C ILE A 335 3.88 -10.17 -13.17
N GLN A 336 4.90 -9.40 -13.59
CA GLN A 336 4.81 -7.95 -13.79
C GLN A 336 3.66 -7.55 -14.72
N LYS A 337 3.44 -8.30 -15.81
CA LYS A 337 2.36 -7.99 -16.76
C LYS A 337 0.97 -7.97 -16.12
N PHE A 338 0.69 -8.89 -15.18
CA PHE A 338 -0.58 -8.88 -14.46
C PHE A 338 -0.71 -7.65 -13.57
N ILE A 339 0.39 -7.27 -12.89
CA ILE A 339 0.42 -6.11 -12.00
C ILE A 339 0.19 -4.82 -12.79
N ASP A 340 0.87 -4.66 -13.93
CA ASP A 340 0.74 -3.47 -14.78
C ASP A 340 -0.70 -3.28 -15.28
N GLU A 341 -1.33 -4.34 -15.78
CA GLU A 341 -2.72 -4.30 -16.25
C GLU A 341 -3.72 -4.04 -15.11
N LEU A 342 -3.50 -4.63 -13.94
CA LEU A 342 -4.35 -4.39 -12.77
C LEU A 342 -4.20 -2.95 -12.25
N GLN A 343 -2.99 -2.40 -12.28
CA GLN A 343 -2.74 -0.99 -11.97
C GLN A 343 -3.45 -0.07 -12.97
N LEU A 344 -3.37 -0.40 -14.26
CA LEU A 344 -4.04 0.37 -15.31
C LEU A 344 -5.56 0.41 -15.09
N VAL A 345 -6.18 -0.73 -14.83
CA VAL A 345 -7.62 -0.82 -14.55
C VAL A 345 -7.99 -0.02 -13.30
N ALA A 346 -7.27 -0.21 -12.19
CA ALA A 346 -7.51 0.53 -10.95
C ALA A 346 -7.36 2.05 -11.12
N ASN A 347 -6.35 2.47 -11.88
CA ASN A 347 -6.12 3.88 -12.18
C ASN A 347 -7.24 4.45 -13.08
N THR A 348 -7.71 3.68 -14.05
CA THR A 348 -8.83 4.07 -14.91
C THR A 348 -10.14 4.23 -14.12
N GLU A 349 -10.39 3.36 -13.14
CA GLU A 349 -11.54 3.48 -12.24
C GLU A 349 -11.44 4.73 -11.37
N LYS A 350 -10.29 4.99 -10.77
CA LYS A 350 -10.04 6.23 -10.00
C LYS A 350 -10.24 7.51 -10.84
N LEU A 351 -9.82 7.49 -12.10
CA LEU A 351 -10.05 8.63 -13.03
C LEU A 351 -11.53 8.85 -13.29
N LYS A 352 -12.30 7.78 -13.51
CA LYS A 352 -13.76 7.88 -13.72
C LYS A 352 -14.48 8.43 -12.47
N GLU A 353 -14.02 8.05 -11.28
CA GLU A 353 -14.54 8.57 -10.03
C GLU A 353 -14.17 10.06 -9.82
N SER A 354 -12.98 10.47 -10.24
CA SER A 354 -12.52 11.87 -10.13
C SER A 354 -13.15 12.81 -11.17
N ASP A 355 -13.59 12.31 -12.32
CA ASP A 355 -14.29 13.10 -13.35
C ASP A 355 -15.78 13.31 -13.03
N VAL A 356 -16.31 12.70 -11.95
CA VAL A 356 -17.69 12.89 -11.45
C VAL A 356 -17.77 14.10 -10.48
N PHE A 357 -16.66 14.72 -10.13
CA PHE A 357 -16.55 15.95 -9.37
C PHE A 357 -15.77 16.99 -10.19
#